data_0b55eed1afb3e7b1b6ad7819b8ca30f6
#
_entry.id   0b55eed1afb3e7b1b6ad7819b8ca30f6
#
_cell.length_a   1.000
_cell.length_b   1.000
_cell.length_c   1.000
_cell.angle_alpha   90.00
_cell.angle_beta   90.00
_cell.angle_gamma   90.00
#
_symmetry.space_group_name_H-M   'P 1'
#
loop_
_entity.id
_entity.type
_entity.pdbx_description
1 polymer ?
#
loop_
_entity_poly.entity_id
_entity_poly.type
_entity_poly.pdbx_seq_one_letter_code
_entity_poly.pdbx_strand_id
1 'polypeptide(L)'
;VIAGPKIVEHMVDTVLYFESAESGMRMLRAAKSRFGSVDEIGLFEMTSEGLKCVQDASKLFLGNRSDGDLPSGIAFTPVIEGSRTFVVEVQALVVPAKSGYQRIYSDKIELSRVNRISAILERHAGLDLSGDDIYINVAGGMKIKEGSVDLAVALALYSSKTDIPLSSSLASFGELSLAGEVRPVTFSQRRLRTLSEMGFAKTIVSMGTE
;
A
#
# COMPACT_ATOMS: atom_id res chain seq x y z
N VAL A 1 -20.46 17.44 5.52
CA VAL A 1 -19.36 18.26 4.98
C VAL A 1 -19.14 19.37 5.97
N ILE A 2 -18.18 19.22 6.83
CA ILE A 2 -17.67 20.35 7.62
C ILE A 2 -16.72 21.06 6.65
N ALA A 3 -17.21 22.07 5.98
CA ALA A 3 -16.37 23.10 5.42
C ALA A 3 -15.74 23.86 6.59
N GLY A 4 -14.86 23.19 7.31
CA GLY A 4 -13.95 23.82 8.24
C GLY A 4 -13.06 24.72 7.40
N PRO A 5 -12.99 25.97 7.72
CA PRO A 5 -12.44 26.94 6.80
C PRO A 5 -10.94 26.72 6.66
N LYS A 6 -10.46 26.52 5.44
CA LYS A 6 -9.06 26.73 5.07
C LYS A 6 -8.53 28.08 5.62
N ILE A 7 -9.42 29.03 5.88
CA ILE A 7 -9.13 30.32 6.52
C ILE A 7 -8.56 30.13 7.92
N VAL A 8 -9.11 29.22 8.74
CA VAL A 8 -8.58 28.96 10.10
C VAL A 8 -7.20 28.32 10.05
N GLU A 9 -6.92 27.47 9.05
CA GLU A 9 -5.60 26.89 8.86
C GLU A 9 -4.51 27.95 8.68
N HIS A 10 -4.84 29.09 8.09
CA HIS A 10 -3.90 30.21 7.94
C HIS A 10 -3.70 31.02 9.22
N MET A 11 -4.67 30.99 10.15
CA MET A 11 -4.65 31.77 11.38
C MET A 11 -4.02 31.05 12.56
N VAL A 12 -3.92 29.72 12.51
CA VAL A 12 -3.37 28.91 13.61
C VAL A 12 -1.93 28.46 13.30
N ASP A 13 -1.18 28.18 14.35
CA ASP A 13 0.23 27.75 14.23
C ASP A 13 0.38 26.26 13.97
N THR A 14 -0.59 25.47 14.37
CA THR A 14 -0.58 24.01 14.19
C THR A 14 -1.96 23.54 13.74
N VAL A 15 -1.98 22.65 12.75
CA VAL A 15 -3.17 21.96 12.26
C VAL A 15 -2.92 20.47 12.34
N LEU A 16 -3.78 19.77 13.07
CA LEU A 16 -3.74 18.31 13.17
C LEU A 16 -4.99 17.72 12.51
N TYR A 17 -4.79 16.76 11.62
CA TYR A 17 -5.87 15.96 11.07
C TYR A 17 -5.99 14.67 11.83
N PHE A 18 -7.23 14.36 12.22
CA PHE A 18 -7.59 13.11 12.85
C PHE A 18 -8.49 12.32 11.90
N GLU A 19 -7.91 11.31 11.27
CA GLU A 19 -8.56 10.52 10.22
C GLU A 19 -8.95 9.14 10.76
N SER A 20 -10.07 8.60 10.25
CA SER A 20 -10.52 7.26 10.59
C SER A 20 -10.13 6.31 9.45
N ALA A 21 -9.48 5.18 9.77
CA ALA A 21 -9.34 4.05 8.87
C ALA A 21 -10.49 3.04 9.09
N GLU A 22 -10.80 2.23 8.07
CA GLU A 22 -11.91 1.27 8.12
C GLU A 22 -11.75 0.18 9.18
N SER A 23 -10.52 -0.08 9.62
CA SER A 23 -10.17 -1.07 10.64
C SER A 23 -10.46 -0.63 12.10
N GLY A 24 -11.17 0.48 12.32
CA GLY A 24 -11.35 1.05 13.67
C GLY A 24 -10.16 1.89 14.15
N MET A 25 -9.10 1.94 13.36
CA MET A 25 -7.94 2.77 13.66
C MET A 25 -8.20 4.25 13.43
N ARG A 26 -7.45 5.07 14.16
CA ARG A 26 -7.39 6.50 14.01
C ARG A 26 -5.96 6.94 13.75
N MET A 27 -5.79 7.80 12.77
CA MET A 27 -4.50 8.38 12.42
C MET A 27 -4.52 9.87 12.74
N LEU A 28 -3.57 10.32 13.54
CA LEU A 28 -3.34 11.74 13.85
C LEU A 28 -2.09 12.17 13.10
N ARG A 29 -2.21 13.17 12.23
CA ARG A 29 -1.06 13.75 11.54
C ARG A 29 -1.07 15.27 11.57
N ALA A 30 0.11 15.86 11.62
CA ALA A 30 0.25 17.29 11.47
C ALA A 30 0.16 17.67 9.98
N ALA A 31 -0.74 18.58 9.64
CA ALA A 31 -0.82 19.18 8.30
C ALA A 31 -0.06 20.51 8.23
N LYS A 32 0.08 21.17 9.39
CA LYS A 32 0.84 22.41 9.55
C LYS A 32 1.41 22.44 10.97
N SER A 33 2.66 22.82 11.10
CA SER A 33 3.27 23.17 12.39
C SER A 33 4.35 24.22 12.18
N ARG A 34 4.34 25.27 13.03
CA ARG A 34 5.42 26.26 13.08
C ARG A 34 6.55 25.89 14.03
N PHE A 35 6.31 24.91 14.92
CA PHE A 35 7.22 24.60 16.02
C PHE A 35 7.86 23.20 15.92
N GLY A 36 7.48 22.41 14.92
CA GLY A 36 8.00 21.04 14.77
C GLY A 36 7.74 20.45 13.39
N SER A 37 8.18 19.22 13.21
CA SER A 37 7.97 18.45 11.97
C SER A 37 6.48 18.20 11.72
N VAL A 38 6.09 18.28 10.45
CA VAL A 38 4.74 17.89 9.99
C VAL A 38 4.70 16.41 9.55
N ASP A 39 5.84 15.72 9.59
CA ASP A 39 5.95 14.33 9.15
C ASP A 39 5.57 13.31 10.23
N GLU A 40 5.32 13.78 11.47
CA GLU A 40 4.97 12.91 12.58
C GLU A 40 3.55 12.37 12.47
N ILE A 41 3.40 11.05 12.70
CA ILE A 41 2.11 10.36 12.67
C ILE A 41 1.89 9.60 13.99
N GLY A 42 0.76 9.87 14.64
CA GLY A 42 0.24 9.09 15.75
C GLY A 42 -0.79 8.07 15.27
N LEU A 43 -0.69 6.84 15.72
CA LEU A 43 -1.68 5.78 15.45
C LEU A 43 -2.38 5.41 16.74
N PHE A 44 -3.70 5.31 16.66
CA PHE A 44 -4.56 4.98 17.78
C PHE A 44 -5.60 3.96 17.37
N GLU A 45 -5.95 3.10 18.30
CA GLU A 45 -7.07 2.18 18.22
C GLU A 45 -8.20 2.68 19.13
N MET A 46 -9.44 2.57 18.64
CA MET A 46 -10.61 2.88 19.45
C MET A 46 -10.99 1.62 20.24
N THR A 47 -10.91 1.73 21.56
CA THR A 47 -11.30 0.67 22.49
C THR A 47 -12.54 1.08 23.29
N SER A 48 -13.12 0.16 24.06
CA SER A 48 -14.21 0.48 25.01
C SER A 48 -13.81 1.50 26.09
N GLU A 49 -12.49 1.64 26.35
CA GLU A 49 -11.93 2.57 27.31
C GLU A 49 -11.48 3.90 26.69
N GLY A 50 -11.65 4.08 25.36
CA GLY A 50 -11.24 5.23 24.60
C GLY A 50 -10.10 4.97 23.62
N LEU A 51 -9.35 6.00 23.26
CA LEU A 51 -8.23 5.91 22.31
C LEU A 51 -6.98 5.34 22.99
N LYS A 52 -6.45 4.25 22.45
CA LYS A 52 -5.19 3.65 22.87
C LYS A 52 -4.13 3.85 21.79
N CYS A 53 -2.94 4.32 22.18
CA CYS A 53 -1.83 4.49 21.26
C CYS A 53 -1.31 3.11 20.79
N VAL A 54 -1.18 2.96 19.46
CA VAL A 54 -0.62 1.76 18.83
C VAL A 54 0.86 2.00 18.59
N GLN A 55 1.71 1.29 19.33
CA GLN A 55 3.16 1.42 19.21
C GLN A 55 3.70 0.62 18.02
N ASP A 56 3.16 -0.56 17.76
CA ASP A 56 3.55 -1.45 16.67
C ASP A 56 2.39 -1.58 15.66
N ALA A 57 2.38 -0.65 14.71
CA ALA A 57 1.38 -0.64 13.65
C ALA A 57 1.62 -1.70 12.56
N SER A 58 2.79 -2.30 12.53
CA SER A 58 3.17 -3.25 11.50
C SER A 58 2.27 -4.49 11.48
N LYS A 59 1.83 -4.95 12.65
CA LYS A 59 0.92 -6.10 12.76
C LYS A 59 -0.52 -5.82 12.31
N LEU A 60 -0.89 -4.55 12.20
CA LEU A 60 -2.26 -4.15 11.85
C LEU A 60 -2.55 -4.20 10.36
N PHE A 61 -1.51 -4.01 9.55
CA PHE A 61 -1.59 -4.01 8.08
C PHE A 61 -1.16 -5.34 7.45
N LEU A 62 -0.57 -6.20 8.26
CA LEU A 62 -0.33 -7.61 7.93
C LEU A 62 -1.47 -8.40 8.55
N GLY A 63 -2.30 -9.04 7.76
CA GLY A 63 -3.34 -9.93 8.28
C GLY A 63 -2.76 -10.93 9.30
N ASN A 64 -3.57 -11.42 10.24
CA ASN A 64 -3.18 -12.49 11.18
C ASN A 64 -2.90 -13.79 10.40
N ARG A 65 -1.69 -13.89 9.82
CA ARG A 65 -1.28 -15.07 9.07
C ARG A 65 -0.23 -15.82 9.86
N SER A 66 -0.53 -17.07 10.15
CA SER A 66 0.45 -18.05 10.62
C SER A 66 1.47 -18.33 9.51
N ASP A 67 2.69 -18.71 9.89
CA ASP A 67 3.72 -19.20 8.97
C ASP A 67 3.15 -20.36 8.12
N GLY A 68 2.81 -20.06 6.87
CA GLY A 68 2.22 -21.00 5.91
C GLY A 68 2.15 -20.39 4.52
N ASP A 69 1.74 -21.18 3.54
CA ASP A 69 1.57 -20.73 2.18
C ASP A 69 0.48 -19.66 2.08
N LEU A 70 0.81 -18.54 1.45
CA LEU A 70 -0.17 -17.49 1.16
C LEU A 70 -1.14 -17.97 0.08
N PRO A 71 -2.41 -17.54 0.09
CA PRO A 71 -3.25 -17.64 -1.09
C PRO A 71 -2.63 -16.87 -2.26
N SER A 72 -2.92 -17.29 -3.49
CA SER A 72 -2.56 -16.51 -4.67
C SER A 72 -3.19 -15.11 -4.62
N GLY A 73 -2.53 -14.14 -5.24
CA GLY A 73 -2.99 -12.77 -5.30
C GLY A 73 -2.57 -11.87 -4.14
N ILE A 74 -1.65 -12.29 -3.29
CA ILE A 74 -1.17 -11.51 -2.14
C ILE A 74 0.29 -11.14 -2.32
N ALA A 75 0.61 -9.85 -2.08
CA ALA A 75 1.96 -9.32 -2.06
C ALA A 75 2.16 -8.33 -0.92
N PHE A 76 3.38 -8.26 -0.39
CA PHE A 76 3.74 -7.31 0.67
C PHE A 76 4.62 -6.19 0.12
N THR A 77 4.39 -4.97 0.62
CA THR A 77 5.16 -3.79 0.22
C THR A 77 5.34 -2.82 1.38
N PRO A 78 6.53 -2.24 1.54
CA PRO A 78 6.74 -1.15 2.48
C PRO A 78 6.25 0.16 1.88
N VAL A 79 5.40 0.88 2.58
CA VAL A 79 4.90 2.22 2.23
C VAL A 79 5.35 3.23 3.26
N ILE A 80 5.61 4.45 2.82
CA ILE A 80 6.00 5.55 3.71
C ILE A 80 4.85 6.53 3.84
N GLU A 81 4.48 6.80 5.07
CA GLU A 81 3.53 7.84 5.40
C GLU A 81 4.17 8.72 6.49
N GLY A 82 4.51 9.95 6.11
CA GLY A 82 5.26 10.88 6.96
C GLY A 82 6.59 10.29 7.47
N SER A 83 6.77 10.31 8.78
CA SER A 83 7.97 9.79 9.45
C SER A 83 7.96 8.27 9.65
N ARG A 84 6.93 7.55 9.24
CA ARG A 84 6.81 6.10 9.47
C ARG A 84 6.86 5.30 8.18
N THR A 85 7.38 4.07 8.29
CA THR A 85 7.29 3.05 7.24
C THR A 85 6.38 1.94 7.74
N PHE A 86 5.39 1.58 6.93
CA PHE A 86 4.47 0.49 7.20
C PHE A 86 4.67 -0.60 6.17
N VAL A 87 4.54 -1.87 6.54
CA VAL A 87 4.40 -2.93 5.55
C VAL A 87 2.92 -3.24 5.42
N VAL A 88 2.43 -3.17 4.20
CA VAL A 88 1.03 -3.40 3.87
C VAL A 88 0.88 -4.63 2.99
N GLU A 89 -0.24 -5.29 3.14
CA GLU A 89 -0.65 -6.40 2.29
C GLU A 89 -1.51 -5.86 1.15
N VAL A 90 -1.05 -6.06 -0.09
CA VAL A 90 -1.81 -5.81 -1.31
C VAL A 90 -2.46 -7.12 -1.73
N GLN A 91 -3.77 -7.07 -1.96
CA GLN A 91 -4.58 -8.20 -2.38
C GLN A 91 -5.11 -7.95 -3.79
N ALA A 92 -4.92 -8.89 -4.70
CA ALA A 92 -5.48 -8.88 -6.04
C ALA A 92 -6.36 -10.11 -6.26
N LEU A 93 -7.50 -9.91 -6.89
CA LEU A 93 -8.33 -10.98 -7.41
C LEU A 93 -8.58 -10.73 -8.89
N VAL A 94 -8.19 -11.68 -9.72
CA VAL A 94 -8.40 -11.67 -11.16
C VAL A 94 -9.33 -12.82 -11.52
N VAL A 95 -10.48 -12.48 -12.11
CA VAL A 95 -11.51 -13.47 -12.48
C VAL A 95 -12.05 -13.17 -13.88
N PRO A 96 -12.46 -14.18 -14.66
CA PRO A 96 -13.05 -13.95 -15.98
C PRO A 96 -14.22 -12.97 -15.93
N ALA A 97 -14.18 -11.97 -16.81
CA ALA A 97 -15.21 -10.94 -16.88
C ALA A 97 -16.54 -11.51 -17.40
N LYS A 98 -17.61 -11.42 -16.60
CA LYS A 98 -18.96 -11.89 -16.98
C LYS A 98 -19.58 -11.08 -18.12
N SER A 99 -19.17 -9.82 -18.30
CA SER A 99 -19.68 -8.90 -19.31
C SER A 99 -18.91 -8.91 -20.62
N GLY A 100 -17.84 -9.71 -20.73
CA GLY A 100 -16.92 -9.69 -21.89
C GLY A 100 -16.01 -8.47 -21.96
N TYR A 101 -16.11 -7.53 -21.01
CA TYR A 101 -15.25 -6.34 -20.92
C TYR A 101 -14.59 -6.29 -19.55
N GLN A 102 -13.29 -5.99 -19.52
CA GLN A 102 -12.53 -5.79 -18.29
C GLN A 102 -13.12 -4.68 -17.43
N ARG A 103 -13.26 -4.93 -16.14
CA ARG A 103 -13.55 -3.93 -15.12
C ARG A 103 -12.49 -3.99 -14.04
N ILE A 104 -12.10 -2.82 -13.55
CA ILE A 104 -11.11 -2.71 -12.46
C ILE A 104 -11.76 -2.01 -11.28
N TYR A 105 -11.68 -2.66 -10.13
CA TYR A 105 -12.22 -2.17 -8.86
C TYR A 105 -11.05 -1.96 -7.89
N SER A 106 -10.83 -0.71 -7.50
CA SER A 106 -9.76 -0.30 -6.57
C SER A 106 -10.13 1.01 -5.91
N ASP A 107 -10.22 1.05 -4.60
CA ASP A 107 -10.55 2.25 -3.82
C ASP A 107 -9.41 2.72 -2.91
N LYS A 108 -8.42 1.89 -2.65
CA LYS A 108 -7.24 2.24 -1.83
C LYS A 108 -6.01 2.60 -2.66
N ILE A 109 -5.94 2.13 -3.90
CA ILE A 109 -4.93 2.50 -4.90
C ILE A 109 -5.67 3.14 -6.06
N GLU A 110 -5.12 4.23 -6.61
CA GLU A 110 -5.75 4.97 -7.69
C GLU A 110 -6.03 4.06 -8.91
N LEU A 111 -7.26 4.10 -9.43
CA LEU A 111 -7.72 3.26 -10.53
C LEU A 111 -6.85 3.41 -11.79
N SER A 112 -6.42 4.64 -12.09
CA SER A 112 -5.52 4.94 -13.22
C SER A 112 -4.17 4.23 -13.08
N ARG A 113 -3.68 4.07 -11.85
CA ARG A 113 -2.45 3.33 -11.55
C ARG A 113 -2.61 1.84 -11.83
N VAL A 114 -3.69 1.22 -11.36
CA VAL A 114 -3.97 -0.20 -11.62
C VAL A 114 -4.13 -0.47 -13.11
N ASN A 115 -4.86 0.38 -13.83
CA ASN A 115 -4.99 0.29 -15.30
C ASN A 115 -3.62 0.33 -16.00
N ARG A 116 -2.74 1.25 -15.58
CA ARG A 116 -1.39 1.36 -16.14
C ARG A 116 -0.57 0.11 -15.89
N ILE A 117 -0.61 -0.42 -14.67
CA ILE A 117 0.13 -1.65 -14.29
C ILE A 117 -0.40 -2.85 -15.10
N SER A 118 -1.72 -2.99 -15.25
CA SER A 118 -2.32 -4.04 -16.09
C SER A 118 -1.78 -3.98 -17.52
N ALA A 119 -1.80 -2.80 -18.16
CA ALA A 119 -1.28 -2.62 -19.50
C ALA A 119 0.24 -2.92 -19.63
N ILE A 120 1.04 -2.57 -18.60
CA ILE A 120 2.47 -2.90 -18.54
C ILE A 120 2.67 -4.42 -18.48
N LEU A 121 1.90 -5.12 -17.64
CA LEU A 121 1.97 -6.57 -17.52
C LEU A 121 1.57 -7.28 -18.81
N GLU A 122 0.51 -6.84 -19.47
CA GLU A 122 0.11 -7.37 -20.78
C GLU A 122 1.23 -7.19 -21.81
N ARG A 123 1.78 -5.99 -21.91
CA ARG A 123 2.76 -5.65 -22.94
C ARG A 123 4.12 -6.29 -22.71
N HIS A 124 4.62 -6.30 -21.47
CA HIS A 124 6.02 -6.63 -21.16
C HIS A 124 6.19 -7.97 -20.45
N ALA A 125 5.17 -8.47 -19.76
CA ALA A 125 5.20 -9.78 -19.10
C ALA A 125 4.35 -10.84 -19.81
N GLY A 126 3.63 -10.50 -20.89
CA GLY A 126 2.77 -11.42 -21.60
C GLY A 126 1.57 -11.91 -20.78
N LEU A 127 1.18 -11.20 -19.74
CA LEU A 127 0.07 -11.55 -18.87
C LEU A 127 -1.23 -10.96 -19.43
N ASP A 128 -2.01 -11.77 -20.16
CA ASP A 128 -3.30 -11.33 -20.71
C ASP A 128 -4.35 -11.16 -19.60
N LEU A 129 -4.74 -9.92 -19.39
CA LEU A 129 -5.76 -9.51 -18.42
C LEU A 129 -7.01 -8.91 -19.09
N SER A 130 -7.02 -8.79 -20.42
CA SER A 130 -8.05 -8.06 -21.18
C SER A 130 -9.47 -8.63 -21.03
N GLY A 131 -9.57 -9.93 -20.76
CA GLY A 131 -10.84 -10.63 -20.54
C GLY A 131 -11.23 -10.81 -19.08
N ASP A 132 -10.59 -10.13 -18.13
CA ASP A 132 -10.78 -10.36 -16.72
C ASP A 132 -11.31 -9.13 -15.98
N ASP A 133 -12.11 -9.36 -14.96
CA ASP A 133 -12.40 -8.37 -13.92
C ASP A 133 -11.28 -8.40 -12.87
N ILE A 134 -10.80 -7.23 -12.49
CA ILE A 134 -9.69 -7.05 -11.54
C ILE A 134 -10.19 -6.34 -10.30
N TYR A 135 -9.90 -6.92 -9.14
CA TYR A 135 -10.19 -6.34 -7.82
C TYR A 135 -8.89 -6.15 -7.07
N ILE A 136 -8.63 -4.92 -6.60
CA ILE A 136 -7.46 -4.59 -5.77
C ILE A 136 -7.93 -4.05 -4.43
N ASN A 137 -7.40 -4.62 -3.37
CA ASN A 137 -7.60 -4.18 -2.00
C ASN A 137 -6.26 -4.00 -1.27
N VAL A 138 -6.24 -3.17 -0.24
CA VAL A 138 -5.12 -3.02 0.69
C VAL A 138 -5.63 -3.36 2.09
N ALA A 139 -5.04 -4.38 2.70
CA ALA A 139 -5.41 -4.78 4.04
C ALA A 139 -5.24 -3.62 5.05
N GLY A 140 -6.15 -3.52 6.01
CA GLY A 140 -6.15 -2.41 6.97
C GLY A 140 -6.70 -1.08 6.42
N GLY A 141 -7.12 -1.03 5.14
CA GLY A 141 -7.85 0.11 4.58
C GLY A 141 -7.00 1.36 4.33
N MET A 142 -5.67 1.28 4.36
CA MET A 142 -4.77 2.40 4.08
C MET A 142 -4.85 2.80 2.60
N LYS A 143 -5.06 4.09 2.34
CA LYS A 143 -5.01 4.63 0.97
C LYS A 143 -3.58 4.94 0.57
N ILE A 144 -3.10 4.30 -0.50
CA ILE A 144 -1.72 4.42 -0.99
C ILE A 144 -1.67 5.32 -2.21
N LYS A 145 -0.82 6.34 -2.16
CA LYS A 145 -0.64 7.31 -3.25
C LYS A 145 0.73 7.20 -3.92
N GLU A 146 1.71 6.59 -3.27
CA GLU A 146 3.08 6.52 -3.76
C GLU A 146 3.28 5.45 -4.85
N GLY A 147 4.26 5.68 -5.75
CA GLY A 147 4.58 4.78 -6.87
C GLY A 147 5.29 3.49 -6.43
N SER A 148 5.86 3.45 -5.24
CA SER A 148 6.60 2.29 -4.74
C SER A 148 5.77 1.01 -4.67
N VAL A 149 4.44 1.12 -4.63
CA VAL A 149 3.50 0.00 -4.59
C VAL A 149 3.34 -0.72 -5.93
N ASP A 150 3.76 -0.11 -7.05
CA ASP A 150 3.49 -0.62 -8.40
C ASP A 150 3.96 -2.06 -8.57
N LEU A 151 5.19 -2.37 -8.12
CA LEU A 151 5.75 -3.72 -8.22
C LEU A 151 4.94 -4.75 -7.41
N ALA A 152 4.49 -4.40 -6.22
CA ALA A 152 3.66 -5.29 -5.40
C ALA A 152 2.28 -5.55 -6.03
N VAL A 153 1.66 -4.52 -6.61
CA VAL A 153 0.40 -4.67 -7.36
C VAL A 153 0.61 -5.59 -8.57
N ALA A 154 1.70 -5.40 -9.32
CA ALA A 154 2.03 -6.25 -10.46
C ALA A 154 2.22 -7.72 -10.05
N LEU A 155 2.97 -7.97 -8.97
CA LEU A 155 3.19 -9.32 -8.44
C LEU A 155 1.90 -9.95 -7.91
N ALA A 156 1.03 -9.18 -7.23
CA ALA A 156 -0.25 -9.67 -6.76
C ALA A 156 -1.18 -10.03 -7.94
N LEU A 157 -1.23 -9.20 -9.00
CA LEU A 157 -1.98 -9.50 -10.22
C LEU A 157 -1.45 -10.76 -10.92
N TYR A 158 -0.13 -10.86 -11.07
CA TYR A 158 0.50 -12.04 -11.65
C TYR A 158 0.18 -13.30 -10.85
N SER A 159 0.35 -13.25 -9.53
CA SER A 159 0.05 -14.35 -8.61
C SER A 159 -1.41 -14.79 -8.70
N SER A 160 -2.36 -13.84 -8.71
CA SER A 160 -3.79 -14.12 -8.84
C SER A 160 -4.14 -14.73 -10.19
N LYS A 161 -3.60 -14.18 -11.30
CA LYS A 161 -3.91 -14.66 -12.65
C LYS A 161 -3.36 -16.06 -12.95
N THR A 162 -2.16 -16.36 -12.41
CA THR A 162 -1.50 -17.65 -12.63
C THR A 162 -1.80 -18.69 -11.57
N ASP A 163 -2.51 -18.30 -10.51
CA ASP A 163 -2.76 -19.11 -9.30
C ASP A 163 -1.46 -19.64 -8.64
N ILE A 164 -0.39 -18.85 -8.73
CA ILE A 164 0.92 -19.16 -8.11
C ILE A 164 1.09 -18.26 -6.87
N PRO A 165 1.04 -18.81 -5.66
CA PRO A 165 1.27 -18.05 -4.44
C PRO A 165 2.67 -17.46 -4.36
N LEU A 166 2.79 -16.26 -3.78
CA LEU A 166 4.08 -15.70 -3.40
C LEU A 166 4.46 -16.18 -2.00
N SER A 167 5.76 -16.21 -1.72
CA SER A 167 6.24 -16.56 -0.37
C SER A 167 5.81 -15.52 0.66
N SER A 168 5.38 -15.96 1.85
CA SER A 168 5.05 -15.09 2.99
C SER A 168 6.25 -14.27 3.48
N SER A 169 7.47 -14.73 3.22
CA SER A 169 8.71 -14.03 3.55
C SER A 169 9.23 -13.08 2.46
N LEU A 170 8.47 -12.90 1.36
CA LEU A 170 8.82 -12.06 0.24
C LEU A 170 8.07 -10.72 0.33
N ALA A 171 8.81 -9.62 0.24
CA ALA A 171 8.26 -8.29 0.01
C ALA A 171 8.83 -7.67 -1.27
N SER A 172 8.17 -6.65 -1.80
CA SER A 172 8.63 -5.98 -3.01
C SER A 172 8.27 -4.50 -2.99
N PHE A 173 9.11 -3.67 -3.60
CA PHE A 173 8.78 -2.26 -3.85
C PHE A 173 9.54 -1.72 -5.05
N GLY A 174 8.91 -0.82 -5.78
CA GLY A 174 9.47 -0.18 -6.96
C GLY A 174 8.38 0.44 -7.81
N GLU A 175 8.70 1.52 -8.51
CA GLU A 175 7.80 2.14 -9.48
C GLU A 175 7.95 1.45 -10.83
N LEU A 176 6.85 1.18 -11.53
CA LEU A 176 6.88 0.61 -12.87
C LEU A 176 6.81 1.71 -13.93
N SER A 177 7.83 1.77 -14.79
CA SER A 177 7.81 2.63 -15.98
C SER A 177 6.93 2.02 -17.08
N LEU A 178 6.45 2.85 -18.00
CA LEU A 178 5.71 2.37 -19.17
C LEU A 178 6.54 1.44 -20.09
N ALA A 179 7.87 1.49 -19.97
CA ALA A 179 8.79 0.59 -20.67
C ALA A 179 8.95 -0.79 -19.98
N GLY A 180 8.22 -1.05 -18.89
CA GLY A 180 8.31 -2.32 -18.15
C GLY A 180 9.49 -2.42 -17.18
N GLU A 181 10.22 -1.32 -16.95
CA GLU A 181 11.34 -1.29 -16.02
C GLU A 181 10.88 -1.05 -14.59
N VAL A 182 11.53 -1.71 -13.64
CA VAL A 182 11.39 -1.38 -12.21
C VAL A 182 12.36 -0.27 -11.87
N ARG A 183 11.83 0.89 -11.45
CA ARG A 183 12.62 2.06 -11.07
C ARG A 183 12.81 2.15 -9.56
N PRO A 184 13.97 2.68 -9.12
CA PRO A 184 14.22 2.93 -7.72
C PRO A 184 13.25 3.99 -7.18
N VAL A 185 12.96 3.89 -5.88
CA VAL A 185 12.08 4.79 -5.18
C VAL A 185 12.82 5.46 -4.01
N THR A 186 12.29 6.57 -3.53
CA THR A 186 12.87 7.31 -2.41
C THR A 186 12.88 6.48 -1.11
N PHE A 187 13.87 6.75 -0.26
CA PHE A 187 14.02 6.12 1.06
C PHE A 187 14.15 4.58 1.01
N SER A 188 14.80 4.04 -0.01
CA SER A 188 14.97 2.59 -0.19
C SER A 188 15.61 1.91 1.02
N GLN A 189 16.67 2.49 1.59
CA GLN A 189 17.33 1.96 2.78
C GLN A 189 16.41 1.84 3.98
N ARG A 190 15.55 2.84 4.21
CA ARG A 190 14.59 2.82 5.29
C ARG A 190 13.53 1.73 5.09
N ARG A 191 13.09 1.52 3.84
CA ARG A 191 12.15 0.44 3.47
C ARG A 191 12.77 -0.93 3.72
N LEU A 192 14.01 -1.14 3.25
CA LEU A 192 14.75 -2.39 3.46
C LEU A 192 14.97 -2.69 4.93
N ARG A 193 15.35 -1.70 5.72
CA ARG A 193 15.50 -1.83 7.17
C ARG A 193 14.22 -2.28 7.84
N THR A 194 13.08 -1.63 7.56
CA THR A 194 11.78 -2.00 8.10
C THR A 194 11.40 -3.43 7.73
N LEU A 195 11.61 -3.84 6.47
CA LEU A 195 11.34 -5.21 6.03
C LEU A 195 12.20 -6.23 6.79
N SER A 196 13.49 -5.95 6.99
CA SER A 196 14.40 -6.80 7.75
C SER A 196 13.97 -6.92 9.22
N GLU A 197 13.62 -5.79 9.86
CA GLU A 197 13.13 -5.76 11.25
C GLU A 197 11.82 -6.54 11.43
N MET A 198 10.99 -6.63 10.38
CA MET A 198 9.75 -7.40 10.35
C MET A 198 9.91 -8.87 9.92
N GLY A 199 11.15 -9.32 9.66
CA GLY A 199 11.46 -10.71 9.35
C GLY A 199 11.26 -11.13 7.89
N PHE A 200 11.13 -10.20 6.95
CA PHE A 200 11.09 -10.55 5.54
C PHE A 200 12.48 -11.01 5.07
N ALA A 201 12.56 -12.26 4.59
CA ALA A 201 13.83 -12.88 4.20
C ALA A 201 14.28 -12.47 2.79
N LYS A 202 13.35 -12.07 1.93
CA LYS A 202 13.61 -11.71 0.53
C LYS A 202 12.89 -10.43 0.16
N THR A 203 13.58 -9.59 -0.63
CA THR A 203 12.97 -8.36 -1.18
C THR A 203 13.29 -8.24 -2.66
N ILE A 204 12.26 -8.01 -3.47
CA ILE A 204 12.43 -7.67 -4.90
C ILE A 204 12.37 -6.14 -5.02
N VAL A 205 13.43 -5.59 -5.59
CA VAL A 205 13.59 -4.13 -5.80
C VAL A 205 14.23 -3.86 -7.17
N SER A 206 14.31 -2.60 -7.58
CA SER A 206 15.04 -2.23 -8.78
C SER A 206 16.54 -2.52 -8.66
N MET A 207 17.19 -2.81 -9.78
CA MET A 207 18.66 -2.87 -9.83
C MET A 207 19.24 -1.48 -9.49
N GLY A 208 20.28 -1.45 -8.63
CA GLY A 208 20.91 -0.21 -8.16
C GLY A 208 20.17 0.46 -6.97
N THR A 209 19.30 -0.26 -6.29
CA THR A 209 18.78 0.17 -4.99
C THR A 209 19.87 -0.10 -3.94
N GLU A 210 20.57 0.98 -3.50
CA GLU A 210 21.57 0.99 -2.42
C GLU A 210 20.93 1.31 -1.08
#